data_6dd05e92668f781befa1216eda6ade4d
#
_entry.id   6dd05e92668f781befa1216eda6ade4d
#
_cell.length_a   1.000
_cell.length_b   1.000
_cell.length_c   1.000
_cell.angle_alpha   90.00
_cell.angle_beta   90.00
_cell.angle_gamma   90.00
#
_symmetry.space_group_name_H-M   'P 1'
#
loop_
_entity.id
_entity.type
_entity.pdbx_description
1 polymer ?
#
loop_
_entity_poly.entity_id
_entity_poly.type
_entity_poly.pdbx_seq_one_letter_code
_entity_poly.pdbx_strand_id
1 'polypeptide(L)'
;MLFAFRVYETEYLESVNEQLTRTVIALFVSNAFKYIFYPFFDKALDLPYVFVHIILASPSVAVVNYTLNRLFKQKVQSKSYIVIGRKNEVGAVLEEITKKSYGRYRFVDYINPSPVKVRTALKKADGILVADYELYESVRDEIQQNIEIIYLPHLVETTLKRIPLEVIEKFKNYYEPAFSQAKESPAKRVLGIVCGVIGFVVFSPVMLIVSLCILIKDGRPVIFKQLRIGKDNKPFLMYKFRSMKKEKPNQAKFADEEKDRILKIGKLIRPFRIDESLQFVNIIKGDMSIVGPRPEQVPFARDFEQKIPFYSYRHKVKPGLTGWAQIMYKYSSNLEEVKTKLSYDLYYTKNRTIFMNIRIILQTIEAVFWKRGAK
;
A
#
# COMPACT_ATOMS: atom_id res chain seq x y z
N MET A 1 1.99 -14.22 10.67
CA MET A 1 0.79 -13.43 10.97
C MET A 1 1.09 -12.11 11.68
N LEU A 2 1.77 -12.06 12.84
CA LEU A 2 2.05 -10.81 13.56
C LEU A 2 2.70 -9.72 12.68
N PHE A 3 3.69 -10.09 11.87
CA PHE A 3 4.33 -9.16 10.92
C PHE A 3 3.37 -8.66 9.82
N ALA A 4 2.49 -9.53 9.33
CA ALA A 4 1.50 -9.16 8.31
C ALA A 4 0.48 -8.14 8.83
N PHE A 5 0.10 -8.24 10.09
CA PHE A 5 -0.83 -7.32 10.76
C PHE A 5 -0.14 -6.08 11.36
N ARG A 6 1.09 -5.79 10.96
CA ARG A 6 1.83 -4.58 11.33
C ARG A 6 2.08 -4.43 12.84
N VAL A 7 2.09 -5.56 13.58
CA VAL A 7 2.30 -5.56 15.03
C VAL A 7 3.65 -4.95 15.43
N TYR A 8 4.66 -5.10 14.56
CA TYR A 8 6.02 -4.60 14.78
C TYR A 8 6.33 -3.28 14.06
N GLU A 9 5.35 -2.63 13.46
CA GLU A 9 5.59 -1.32 12.85
C GLU A 9 5.64 -0.22 13.92
N THR A 10 6.65 0.59 13.83
CA THR A 10 6.96 1.65 14.81
C THR A 10 5.80 2.59 15.08
N GLU A 11 4.98 2.87 14.06
CA GLU A 11 3.79 3.70 14.14
C GLU A 11 2.75 3.18 15.17
N TYR A 12 2.69 1.85 15.39
CA TYR A 12 1.75 1.20 16.31
C TYR A 12 2.39 0.73 17.62
N LEU A 13 3.73 0.74 17.69
CA LEU A 13 4.45 0.35 18.90
C LEU A 13 4.28 1.36 20.06
N GLU A 14 3.74 2.54 19.79
CA GLU A 14 3.52 3.59 20.79
C GLU A 14 2.22 3.42 21.58
N SER A 15 1.25 2.67 21.05
CA SER A 15 -0.07 2.46 21.67
C SER A 15 -0.26 1.01 22.07
N VAL A 16 -0.34 0.75 23.38
CA VAL A 16 -0.62 -0.59 23.92
C VAL A 16 -1.95 -1.14 23.41
N ASN A 17 -2.98 -0.29 23.33
CA ASN A 17 -4.30 -0.69 22.83
C ASN A 17 -4.26 -1.11 21.37
N GLU A 18 -3.53 -0.37 20.52
CA GLU A 18 -3.37 -0.72 19.11
C GLU A 18 -2.57 -2.02 18.94
N GLN A 19 -1.52 -2.20 19.75
CA GLN A 19 -0.72 -3.42 19.80
C GLN A 19 -1.56 -4.63 20.21
N LEU A 20 -2.33 -4.50 21.29
CA LEU A 20 -3.20 -5.55 21.79
C LEU A 20 -4.21 -5.96 20.71
N THR A 21 -4.90 -4.99 20.14
CA THR A 21 -5.92 -5.20 19.11
C THR A 21 -5.36 -5.94 17.90
N ARG A 22 -4.22 -5.49 17.38
CA ARG A 22 -3.55 -6.10 16.22
C ARG A 22 -3.05 -7.51 16.51
N THR A 23 -2.55 -7.74 17.72
CA THR A 23 -2.06 -9.07 18.14
C THR A 23 -3.22 -10.05 18.28
N VAL A 24 -4.34 -9.65 18.88
CA VAL A 24 -5.56 -10.47 18.97
C VAL A 24 -6.01 -10.91 17.58
N ILE A 25 -6.11 -9.98 16.64
CA ILE A 25 -6.56 -10.31 15.26
C ILE A 25 -5.56 -11.23 14.58
N ALA A 26 -4.27 -10.94 14.67
CA ALA A 26 -3.24 -11.76 14.05
C ALA A 26 -3.25 -13.20 14.58
N LEU A 27 -3.45 -13.37 15.89
CA LEU A 27 -3.55 -14.68 16.53
C LEU A 27 -4.87 -15.37 16.18
N PHE A 28 -5.99 -14.65 16.15
CA PHE A 28 -7.28 -15.18 15.72
C PHE A 28 -7.22 -15.71 14.28
N VAL A 29 -6.73 -14.90 13.34
CA VAL A 29 -6.56 -15.32 11.94
C VAL A 29 -5.56 -16.49 11.82
N SER A 30 -4.48 -16.48 12.61
CA SER A 30 -3.51 -17.58 12.64
C SER A 30 -4.14 -18.90 13.09
N ASN A 31 -4.97 -18.85 14.14
CA ASN A 31 -5.65 -20.04 14.66
C ASN A 31 -6.79 -20.49 13.72
N ALA A 32 -7.53 -19.55 13.11
CA ALA A 32 -8.52 -19.90 12.10
C ALA A 32 -7.88 -20.63 10.90
N PHE A 33 -6.71 -20.16 10.46
CA PHE A 33 -5.92 -20.85 9.43
C PHE A 33 -5.51 -22.25 9.87
N LYS A 34 -5.01 -22.42 11.10
CA LYS A 34 -4.71 -23.75 11.66
C LYS A 34 -5.95 -24.63 11.67
N TYR A 35 -7.09 -24.13 12.13
CA TYR A 35 -8.33 -24.87 12.17
C TYR A 35 -8.79 -25.40 10.80
N ILE A 36 -8.60 -24.61 9.74
CA ILE A 36 -8.94 -25.02 8.35
C ILE A 36 -8.00 -26.12 7.85
N PHE A 37 -6.71 -26.08 8.19
CA PHE A 37 -5.71 -27.01 7.66
C PHE A 37 -5.44 -28.22 8.57
N TYR A 38 -5.82 -28.15 9.86
CA TYR A 38 -5.57 -29.21 10.84
C TYR A 38 -6.23 -30.55 10.50
N PRO A 39 -7.43 -30.63 9.89
CA PRO A 39 -8.02 -31.90 9.50
C PRO A 39 -7.16 -32.69 8.50
N PHE A 40 -6.28 -32.02 7.76
CA PHE A 40 -5.33 -32.67 6.83
C PHE A 40 -4.13 -33.33 7.56
N PHE A 41 -3.98 -33.09 8.87
CA PHE A 41 -2.85 -33.58 9.69
C PHE A 41 -3.31 -34.49 10.86
N ASP A 42 -4.50 -35.09 10.79
CA ASP A 42 -5.08 -36.01 11.80
C ASP A 42 -5.10 -35.52 13.25
N LYS A 43 -5.16 -34.24 13.49
CA LYS A 43 -5.24 -33.68 14.84
C LYS A 43 -6.41 -32.70 14.96
N ALA A 44 -7.26 -32.85 15.98
CA ALA A 44 -8.29 -31.87 16.31
C ALA A 44 -7.69 -30.70 17.09
N LEU A 45 -8.03 -29.45 16.70
CA LEU A 45 -7.65 -28.27 17.48
C LEU A 45 -8.67 -28.08 18.61
N ASP A 46 -8.20 -28.10 19.83
CA ASP A 46 -9.06 -27.88 20.99
C ASP A 46 -9.42 -26.38 21.09
N LEU A 47 -10.70 -26.05 20.90
CA LEU A 47 -11.20 -24.69 20.92
C LEU A 47 -10.86 -23.91 22.21
N PRO A 48 -11.02 -24.50 23.42
CA PRO A 48 -10.57 -23.84 24.65
C PRO A 48 -9.10 -23.45 24.62
N TYR A 49 -8.22 -24.30 24.10
CA TYR A 49 -6.80 -24.00 23.97
C TYR A 49 -6.54 -22.78 23.07
N VAL A 50 -7.30 -22.64 21.98
CA VAL A 50 -7.19 -21.47 21.08
C VAL A 50 -7.55 -20.19 21.81
N PHE A 51 -8.62 -20.17 22.59
CA PHE A 51 -9.02 -19.00 23.37
C PHE A 51 -8.00 -18.65 24.45
N VAL A 52 -7.52 -19.63 25.19
CA VAL A 52 -6.48 -19.43 26.22
C VAL A 52 -5.20 -18.89 25.57
N HIS A 53 -4.79 -19.44 24.44
CA HIS A 53 -3.62 -18.96 23.69
C HIS A 53 -3.77 -17.48 23.27
N ILE A 54 -4.93 -17.09 22.74
CA ILE A 54 -5.17 -15.70 22.33
C ILE A 54 -5.16 -14.76 23.55
N ILE A 55 -5.85 -15.15 24.64
CA ILE A 55 -5.97 -14.33 25.84
C ILE A 55 -4.61 -14.11 26.52
N LEU A 56 -3.77 -15.12 26.60
CA LEU A 56 -2.45 -15.03 27.24
C LEU A 56 -1.38 -14.41 26.33
N ALA A 57 -1.33 -14.82 25.06
CA ALA A 57 -0.29 -14.36 24.15
C ALA A 57 -0.48 -12.89 23.71
N SER A 58 -1.73 -12.41 23.59
CA SER A 58 -1.95 -11.04 23.10
C SER A 58 -1.41 -9.96 24.03
N PRO A 59 -1.72 -9.97 25.36
CA PRO A 59 -1.15 -8.99 26.28
C PRO A 59 0.37 -9.14 26.39
N SER A 60 0.88 -10.37 26.42
CA SER A 60 2.32 -10.63 26.53
C SER A 60 3.09 -10.03 25.36
N VAL A 61 2.65 -10.27 24.13
CA VAL A 61 3.27 -9.69 22.92
C VAL A 61 3.16 -8.17 22.94
N ALA A 62 1.99 -7.61 23.31
CA ALA A 62 1.79 -6.17 23.34
C ALA A 62 2.70 -5.48 24.36
N VAL A 63 2.80 -6.03 25.58
CA VAL A 63 3.68 -5.49 26.64
C VAL A 63 5.15 -5.61 26.26
N VAL A 64 5.58 -6.76 25.74
CA VAL A 64 6.98 -6.96 25.31
C VAL A 64 7.34 -5.99 24.19
N ASN A 65 6.49 -5.86 23.17
CA ASN A 65 6.74 -4.94 22.07
C ASN A 65 6.80 -3.48 22.52
N TYR A 66 5.88 -3.06 23.38
CA TYR A 66 5.87 -1.70 23.94
C TYR A 66 7.13 -1.41 24.75
N THR A 67 7.52 -2.34 25.61
CA THR A 67 8.70 -2.20 26.47
C THR A 67 9.98 -2.16 25.63
N LEU A 68 10.13 -3.10 24.70
CA LEU A 68 11.28 -3.13 23.79
C LEU A 68 11.35 -1.84 22.95
N ASN A 69 10.23 -1.38 22.39
CA ASN A 69 10.21 -0.15 21.62
C ASN A 69 10.68 1.05 22.46
N ARG A 70 10.23 1.16 23.70
CA ARG A 70 10.66 2.21 24.64
C ARG A 70 12.16 2.15 24.92
N LEU A 71 12.69 0.96 25.16
CA LEU A 71 14.13 0.74 25.42
C LEU A 71 14.98 1.03 24.17
N PHE A 72 14.52 0.59 22.99
CA PHE A 72 15.25 0.84 21.73
C PHE A 72 15.19 2.32 21.33
N LYS A 73 14.08 3.03 21.52
CA LYS A 73 14.02 4.48 21.25
C LYS A 73 15.06 5.26 22.05
N GLN A 74 15.31 4.87 23.28
CA GLN A 74 16.32 5.54 24.13
C GLN A 74 17.76 5.28 23.66
N LYS A 75 17.99 4.20 22.90
CA LYS A 75 19.33 3.79 22.42
C LYS A 75 19.58 4.13 20.93
N VAL A 76 18.59 4.71 20.22
CA VAL A 76 18.81 5.10 18.82
C VAL A 76 19.82 6.24 18.76
N GLN A 77 21.06 5.94 18.37
CA GLN A 77 22.03 6.96 18.04
C GLN A 77 21.58 7.70 16.77
N SER A 78 21.39 8.99 16.92
CA SER A 78 21.09 9.87 15.80
C SER A 78 22.36 10.06 14.97
N LYS A 79 22.29 9.76 13.67
CA LYS A 79 23.35 10.04 12.72
C LYS A 79 23.05 11.32 11.95
N SER A 80 24.04 12.17 11.81
CA SER A 80 23.96 13.45 11.11
C SER A 80 24.47 13.31 9.68
N TYR A 81 23.65 13.74 8.71
CA TYR A 81 23.99 13.69 7.30
C TYR A 81 23.97 15.06 6.66
N ILE A 82 24.94 15.28 5.79
CA ILE A 82 24.94 16.40 4.87
C ILE A 82 24.22 16.01 3.60
N VAL A 83 23.32 16.86 3.14
CA VAL A 83 22.53 16.62 1.95
C VAL A 83 23.18 17.26 0.73
N ILE A 84 23.55 16.44 -0.25
CA ILE A 84 23.93 16.93 -1.58
C ILE A 84 22.64 17.05 -2.39
N GLY A 85 22.12 18.26 -2.46
CA GLY A 85 20.85 18.61 -3.09
C GLY A 85 20.29 19.92 -2.56
N ARG A 86 19.20 20.39 -3.18
CA ARG A 86 18.56 21.65 -2.82
C ARG A 86 17.44 21.45 -1.81
N LYS A 87 17.43 22.22 -0.73
CA LYS A 87 16.43 22.13 0.35
C LYS A 87 14.98 22.30 -0.14
N ASN A 88 14.74 23.21 -1.07
CA ASN A 88 13.41 23.45 -1.63
C ASN A 88 12.84 22.26 -2.43
N GLU A 89 13.69 21.36 -2.94
CA GLU A 89 13.28 20.21 -3.74
C GLU A 89 13.03 18.94 -2.89
N VAL A 90 13.84 18.70 -1.87
CA VAL A 90 13.81 17.46 -1.10
C VAL A 90 13.51 17.65 0.39
N GLY A 91 13.46 18.88 0.88
CA GLY A 91 13.32 19.20 2.30
C GLY A 91 12.09 18.58 2.93
N ALA A 92 10.93 18.67 2.29
CA ALA A 92 9.68 18.10 2.80
C ALA A 92 9.76 16.55 2.95
N VAL A 93 10.40 15.89 1.99
CA VAL A 93 10.62 14.42 2.03
C VAL A 93 11.57 14.05 3.18
N LEU A 94 12.62 14.85 3.38
CA LEU A 94 13.60 14.62 4.45
C LEU A 94 13.03 14.89 5.84
N GLU A 95 12.17 15.87 5.99
CA GLU A 95 11.43 16.10 7.24
C GLU A 95 10.51 14.92 7.57
N GLU A 96 9.81 14.36 6.58
CA GLU A 96 9.00 13.16 6.78
C GLU A 96 9.86 11.96 7.17
N ILE A 97 11.03 11.78 6.56
CA ILE A 97 12.00 10.73 6.91
C ILE A 97 12.48 10.91 8.35
N THR A 98 12.87 12.11 8.74
CA THR A 98 13.30 12.41 10.12
C THR A 98 12.23 12.05 11.13
N LYS A 99 10.98 12.43 10.86
CA LYS A 99 9.84 12.13 11.72
C LYS A 99 9.56 10.62 11.80
N LYS A 100 9.52 9.92 10.66
CA LYS A 100 9.23 8.47 10.62
C LYS A 100 10.38 7.60 11.12
N SER A 101 11.61 8.10 11.10
CA SER A 101 12.78 7.41 11.63
C SER A 101 13.04 7.70 13.12
N TYR A 102 12.15 8.43 13.79
CA TYR A 102 12.31 8.85 15.19
C TYR A 102 13.62 9.59 15.47
N GLY A 103 14.07 10.42 14.51
CA GLY A 103 15.30 11.19 14.63
C GLY A 103 16.58 10.38 14.43
N ARG A 104 16.49 9.13 13.95
CA ARG A 104 17.68 8.35 13.58
C ARG A 104 18.50 9.05 12.50
N TYR A 105 17.83 9.69 11.55
CA TYR A 105 18.46 10.47 10.50
C TYR A 105 18.24 11.95 10.77
N ARG A 106 19.32 12.71 10.91
CA ARG A 106 19.33 14.16 11.02
C ARG A 106 20.00 14.77 9.82
N PHE A 107 19.35 15.70 9.14
CA PHE A 107 19.88 16.41 7.98
C PHE A 107 20.31 17.80 8.43
N VAL A 108 21.64 17.98 8.59
CA VAL A 108 22.20 19.17 9.28
C VAL A 108 22.50 20.31 8.35
N ASP A 109 22.83 20.02 7.08
CA ASP A 109 23.13 21.06 6.09
C ASP A 109 22.81 20.61 4.68
N TYR A 110 22.52 21.55 3.81
CA TYR A 110 22.24 21.35 2.39
C TYR A 110 23.32 22.05 1.59
N ILE A 111 24.11 21.29 0.87
CA ILE A 111 25.21 21.85 0.10
C ILE A 111 24.82 21.95 -1.36
N ASN A 112 24.80 23.17 -1.86
CA ASN A 112 24.97 23.40 -3.29
C ASN A 112 26.45 23.18 -3.56
N PRO A 113 26.87 22.17 -4.35
CA PRO A 113 28.21 21.65 -4.31
C PRO A 113 29.25 22.67 -4.75
N SER A 114 30.08 23.01 -3.78
CA SER A 114 31.39 23.60 -4.00
C SER A 114 32.37 22.70 -3.25
N PRO A 115 33.50 22.27 -3.86
CA PRO A 115 34.45 21.38 -3.23
C PRO A 115 34.92 21.82 -1.83
N VAL A 116 35.12 23.11 -1.65
CA VAL A 116 35.54 23.69 -0.37
C VAL A 116 34.47 23.56 0.71
N LYS A 117 33.19 23.78 0.34
CA LYS A 117 32.05 23.64 1.28
C LYS A 117 31.81 22.21 1.70
N VAL A 118 31.97 21.24 0.78
CA VAL A 118 31.84 19.81 1.06
C VAL A 118 32.83 19.38 2.12
N ARG A 119 34.13 19.67 1.96
CA ARG A 119 35.20 19.31 2.91
C ARG A 119 34.99 19.92 4.30
N THR A 120 34.51 21.14 4.37
CA THR A 120 34.28 21.83 5.66
C THR A 120 33.06 21.28 6.39
N ALA A 121 32.01 20.96 5.65
CA ALA A 121 30.77 20.43 6.20
C ALA A 121 30.94 18.97 6.68
N LEU A 122 31.72 18.16 5.97
CA LEU A 122 32.02 16.77 6.33
C LEU A 122 32.68 16.61 7.71
N LYS A 123 33.37 17.62 8.21
CA LYS A 123 33.92 17.59 9.58
C LYS A 123 32.85 17.61 10.68
N LYS A 124 31.59 17.90 10.34
CA LYS A 124 30.47 18.07 11.28
C LYS A 124 29.39 16.99 11.13
N ALA A 125 29.57 16.00 10.27
CA ALA A 125 28.55 15.00 10.00
C ALA A 125 29.14 13.58 9.92
N ASP A 126 28.29 12.62 10.19
CA ASP A 126 28.64 11.19 10.17
C ASP A 126 28.63 10.62 8.74
N GLY A 127 27.93 11.28 7.80
CA GLY A 127 27.80 10.80 6.44
C GLY A 127 27.21 11.81 5.47
N ILE A 128 27.04 11.36 4.23
CA ILE A 128 26.47 12.11 3.12
C ILE A 128 25.17 11.45 2.68
N LEU A 129 24.13 12.28 2.47
CA LEU A 129 22.94 11.89 1.73
C LEU A 129 22.99 12.46 0.31
N VAL A 130 23.05 11.60 -0.68
CA VAL A 130 22.94 11.99 -2.09
C VAL A 130 21.46 12.13 -2.44
N ALA A 131 21.00 13.37 -2.53
CA ALA A 131 19.63 13.72 -2.89
C ALA A 131 19.51 14.20 -4.36
N ASP A 132 20.63 14.47 -4.99
CA ASP A 132 20.74 14.81 -6.41
C ASP A 132 22.00 14.16 -6.98
N TYR A 133 21.82 13.24 -7.96
CA TYR A 133 22.91 12.45 -8.48
C TYR A 133 23.88 13.27 -9.36
N GLU A 134 23.35 14.21 -10.14
CA GLU A 134 24.17 15.06 -11.00
C GLU A 134 25.09 15.98 -10.17
N LEU A 135 24.52 16.55 -9.10
CA LEU A 135 25.30 17.33 -8.17
C LEU A 135 26.36 16.50 -7.43
N TYR A 136 26.03 15.24 -7.09
CA TYR A 136 26.99 14.35 -6.45
C TYR A 136 28.18 14.02 -7.36
N GLU A 137 27.95 13.69 -8.64
CA GLU A 137 29.02 13.41 -9.59
C GLU A 137 30.01 14.57 -9.74
N SER A 138 29.53 15.81 -9.63
CA SER A 138 30.40 16.99 -9.74
C SER A 138 31.38 17.19 -8.57
N VAL A 139 31.16 16.51 -7.45
CA VAL A 139 32.00 16.62 -6.24
C VAL A 139 32.52 15.27 -5.73
N ARG A 140 32.27 14.19 -6.47
CA ARG A 140 32.61 12.84 -6.08
C ARG A 140 34.11 12.66 -5.73
N ASP A 141 34.98 13.23 -6.53
CA ASP A 141 36.43 13.11 -6.36
C ASP A 141 36.95 13.85 -5.13
N GLU A 142 36.16 14.77 -4.56
CA GLU A 142 36.47 15.55 -3.37
C GLU A 142 36.02 14.85 -2.07
N ILE A 143 35.24 13.77 -2.18
CA ILE A 143 34.71 13.03 -1.05
C ILE A 143 35.74 11.98 -0.59
N GLN A 144 36.09 12.02 0.68
CA GLN A 144 37.01 11.05 1.27
C GLN A 144 36.41 9.64 1.27
N GLN A 145 37.23 8.62 1.01
CA GLN A 145 36.82 7.20 0.84
C GLN A 145 36.16 6.55 2.07
N ASN A 146 36.26 7.14 3.26
CA ASN A 146 35.80 6.53 4.52
C ASN A 146 34.50 7.13 5.07
N ILE A 147 33.69 7.79 4.26
CA ILE A 147 32.44 8.42 4.70
C ILE A 147 31.25 7.57 4.27
N GLU A 148 30.29 7.38 5.18
CA GLU A 148 29.05 6.69 4.87
C GLU A 148 28.25 7.50 3.83
N ILE A 149 27.93 6.89 2.68
CA ILE A 149 27.14 7.50 1.62
C ILE A 149 25.81 6.79 1.53
N ILE A 150 24.73 7.52 1.68
CA ILE A 150 23.36 7.02 1.52
C ILE A 150 22.71 7.74 0.33
N TYR A 151 21.98 6.98 -0.49
CA TYR A 151 21.21 7.53 -1.60
C TYR A 151 19.75 7.74 -1.21
N LEU A 152 19.18 8.88 -1.57
CA LEU A 152 17.80 9.24 -1.25
C LEU A 152 16.77 8.17 -1.70
N PRO A 153 16.87 7.53 -2.90
CA PRO A 153 16.00 6.42 -3.28
C PRO A 153 15.94 5.31 -2.24
N HIS A 154 17.09 4.85 -1.77
CA HIS A 154 17.16 3.79 -0.76
C HIS A 154 16.50 4.22 0.56
N LEU A 155 16.76 5.45 0.99
CA LEU A 155 16.24 5.97 2.25
C LEU A 155 14.72 6.15 2.23
N VAL A 156 14.14 6.68 1.15
CA VAL A 156 12.68 6.83 1.01
C VAL A 156 12.00 5.46 0.93
N GLU A 157 12.55 4.52 0.19
CA GLU A 157 11.96 3.20 0.04
C GLU A 157 11.98 2.40 1.34
N THR A 158 13.05 2.49 2.10
CA THR A 158 13.19 1.77 3.38
C THR A 158 12.36 2.40 4.49
N THR A 159 12.29 3.74 4.56
CA THR A 159 11.64 4.47 5.65
C THR A 159 10.18 4.78 5.35
N LEU A 160 9.89 5.36 4.17
CA LEU A 160 8.55 5.83 3.83
C LEU A 160 7.66 4.74 3.21
N LYS A 161 8.26 3.67 2.67
CA LYS A 161 7.54 2.62 1.92
C LYS A 161 6.68 3.18 0.77
N ARG A 162 7.13 4.30 0.20
CA ARG A 162 6.58 4.98 -0.97
C ARG A 162 7.71 5.64 -1.76
N ILE A 163 7.47 6.00 -3.01
CA ILE A 163 8.44 6.69 -3.86
C ILE A 163 7.84 8.04 -4.28
N PRO A 164 8.19 9.14 -3.60
CA PRO A 164 7.75 10.49 -3.97
C PRO A 164 8.15 10.83 -5.40
N LEU A 165 7.31 11.58 -6.14
CA LEU A 165 7.54 11.88 -7.55
C LEU A 165 8.79 12.75 -7.75
N GLU A 166 9.07 13.64 -6.80
CA GLU A 166 10.25 14.49 -6.79
C GLU A 166 11.54 13.66 -6.73
N VAL A 167 11.49 12.52 -6.04
CA VAL A 167 12.64 11.60 -5.97
C VAL A 167 12.81 10.83 -7.27
N ILE A 168 11.71 10.44 -7.93
CA ILE A 168 11.78 9.79 -9.25
C ILE A 168 12.41 10.75 -10.28
N GLU A 169 12.02 12.00 -10.25
CA GLU A 169 12.52 13.02 -11.18
C GLU A 169 14.04 13.20 -11.05
N LYS A 170 14.55 13.27 -9.81
CA LYS A 170 15.99 13.39 -9.53
C LYS A 170 16.80 12.12 -9.80
N PHE A 171 16.16 10.95 -9.74
CA PHE A 171 16.81 9.66 -9.96
C PHE A 171 16.16 8.88 -11.11
N LYS A 172 15.83 9.57 -12.19
CA LYS A 172 15.12 9.03 -13.34
C LYS A 172 15.81 7.80 -13.92
N ASN A 173 17.13 7.87 -14.12
CA ASN A 173 17.95 6.79 -14.65
C ASN A 173 17.96 5.54 -13.76
N TYR A 174 17.66 5.68 -12.46
CA TYR A 174 17.53 4.55 -11.54
C TYR A 174 16.13 3.94 -11.56
N TYR A 175 15.07 4.77 -11.67
CA TYR A 175 13.69 4.30 -11.55
C TYR A 175 13.08 3.83 -12.87
N GLU A 176 13.36 4.48 -13.99
CA GLU A 176 12.76 4.13 -15.29
C GLU A 176 13.04 2.68 -15.73
N PRO A 177 14.29 2.16 -15.63
CA PRO A 177 14.55 0.75 -15.95
C PRO A 177 13.78 -0.19 -15.03
N ALA A 178 13.67 0.13 -13.73
CA ALA A 178 12.97 -0.70 -12.76
C ALA A 178 11.45 -0.77 -13.02
N PHE A 179 10.85 0.31 -13.50
CA PHE A 179 9.43 0.32 -13.88
C PHE A 179 9.19 -0.33 -15.24
N SER A 180 10.02 -0.04 -16.25
CA SER A 180 9.86 -0.57 -17.61
C SER A 180 10.03 -2.09 -17.67
N GLN A 181 10.90 -2.64 -16.85
CA GLN A 181 11.15 -4.10 -16.75
C GLN A 181 10.21 -4.82 -15.79
N ALA A 182 9.15 -4.16 -15.32
CA ALA A 182 8.21 -4.70 -14.35
C ALA A 182 7.42 -5.90 -14.92
N LYS A 183 7.99 -7.13 -14.83
CA LYS A 183 7.33 -8.38 -15.25
C LYS A 183 6.54 -9.00 -14.11
N GLU A 184 5.37 -9.54 -14.40
CA GLU A 184 4.60 -10.32 -13.40
C GLU A 184 5.17 -11.72 -13.25
N SER A 185 5.37 -12.17 -12.01
CA SER A 185 5.81 -13.54 -11.75
C SER A 185 4.67 -14.54 -11.93
N PRO A 186 4.94 -15.76 -12.45
CA PRO A 186 3.94 -16.84 -12.51
C PRO A 186 3.32 -17.15 -11.14
N ALA A 187 4.10 -17.11 -10.07
CA ALA A 187 3.62 -17.33 -8.70
C ALA A 187 2.53 -16.31 -8.29
N LYS A 188 2.65 -15.04 -8.72
CA LYS A 188 1.59 -14.03 -8.50
C LYS A 188 0.31 -14.39 -9.25
N ARG A 189 0.41 -14.96 -10.45
CA ARG A 189 -0.76 -15.42 -11.23
C ARG A 189 -1.45 -16.59 -10.55
N VAL A 190 -0.68 -17.58 -10.09
CA VAL A 190 -1.21 -18.74 -9.35
C VAL A 190 -1.91 -18.27 -8.07
N LEU A 191 -1.27 -17.43 -7.26
CA LEU A 191 -1.89 -16.82 -6.08
C LEU A 191 -3.20 -16.10 -6.43
N GLY A 192 -3.22 -15.34 -7.52
CA GLY A 192 -4.41 -14.63 -8.00
C GLY A 192 -5.55 -15.57 -8.34
N ILE A 193 -5.28 -16.67 -9.08
CA ILE A 193 -6.29 -17.67 -9.44
C ILE A 193 -6.82 -18.35 -8.19
N VAL A 194 -5.94 -18.84 -7.31
CA VAL A 194 -6.33 -19.53 -6.07
C VAL A 194 -7.20 -18.63 -5.20
N CYS A 195 -6.75 -17.41 -4.90
CA CYS A 195 -7.55 -16.46 -4.12
C CYS A 195 -8.84 -16.05 -4.84
N GLY A 196 -8.81 -15.92 -6.17
CA GLY A 196 -9.98 -15.59 -6.99
C GLY A 196 -11.05 -16.67 -6.94
N VAL A 197 -10.65 -17.94 -7.08
CA VAL A 197 -11.58 -19.09 -7.01
C VAL A 197 -12.12 -19.24 -5.58
N ILE A 198 -11.26 -19.23 -4.56
CA ILE A 198 -11.68 -19.34 -3.16
C ILE A 198 -12.64 -18.19 -2.82
N GLY A 199 -12.29 -16.95 -3.17
CA GLY A 199 -13.14 -15.79 -2.93
C GLY A 199 -14.49 -15.91 -3.66
N PHE A 200 -14.49 -16.32 -4.91
CA PHE A 200 -15.72 -16.52 -5.67
C PHE A 200 -16.63 -17.58 -5.01
N VAL A 201 -16.09 -18.73 -4.63
CA VAL A 201 -16.85 -19.83 -3.98
C VAL A 201 -17.38 -19.38 -2.62
N VAL A 202 -16.54 -18.79 -1.76
CA VAL A 202 -16.93 -18.33 -0.41
C VAL A 202 -18.00 -17.22 -0.47
N PHE A 203 -17.87 -16.29 -1.41
CA PHE A 203 -18.85 -15.21 -1.55
C PHE A 203 -20.07 -15.59 -2.40
N SER A 204 -20.09 -16.74 -3.09
CA SER A 204 -21.19 -17.12 -4.00
C SER A 204 -22.57 -17.13 -3.33
N PRO A 205 -22.79 -17.62 -2.09
CA PRO A 205 -24.09 -17.55 -1.45
C PRO A 205 -24.55 -16.09 -1.23
N VAL A 206 -23.62 -15.23 -0.77
CA VAL A 206 -23.90 -13.80 -0.56
C VAL A 206 -24.17 -13.11 -1.90
N MET A 207 -23.41 -13.43 -2.94
CA MET A 207 -23.64 -12.89 -4.29
C MET A 207 -25.01 -13.27 -4.83
N LEU A 208 -25.49 -14.50 -4.58
CA LEU A 208 -26.83 -14.93 -4.98
C LEU A 208 -27.91 -14.13 -4.26
N ILE A 209 -27.80 -13.99 -2.93
CA ILE A 209 -28.74 -13.20 -2.12
C ILE A 209 -28.78 -11.74 -2.60
N VAL A 210 -27.61 -11.12 -2.78
CA VAL A 210 -27.51 -9.72 -3.27
C VAL A 210 -28.12 -9.59 -4.66
N SER A 211 -27.90 -10.57 -5.55
CA SER A 211 -28.49 -10.59 -6.90
C SER A 211 -30.00 -10.59 -6.86
N LEU A 212 -30.58 -11.46 -6.03
CA LEU A 212 -32.03 -11.55 -5.83
C LEU A 212 -32.61 -10.27 -5.22
N CYS A 213 -31.94 -9.71 -4.20
CA CYS A 213 -32.37 -8.47 -3.57
C CYS A 213 -32.39 -7.30 -4.57
N ILE A 214 -31.36 -7.17 -5.42
CA ILE A 214 -31.32 -6.12 -6.45
C ILE A 214 -32.42 -6.38 -7.49
N LEU A 215 -32.59 -7.62 -7.92
CA LEU A 215 -33.58 -7.97 -8.94
C LEU A 215 -35.02 -7.63 -8.49
N ILE A 216 -35.33 -7.96 -7.22
CA ILE A 216 -36.68 -7.76 -6.66
C ILE A 216 -36.97 -6.28 -6.37
N LYS A 217 -36.00 -5.55 -5.77
CA LYS A 217 -36.21 -4.18 -5.31
C LYS A 217 -35.95 -3.12 -6.37
N ASP A 218 -34.95 -3.34 -7.21
CA ASP A 218 -34.44 -2.32 -8.13
C ASP A 218 -34.52 -2.78 -9.61
N GLY A 219 -34.91 -4.03 -9.88
CA GLY A 219 -35.01 -4.61 -11.22
C GLY A 219 -33.66 -4.81 -11.92
N ARG A 220 -33.67 -5.03 -13.23
CA ARG A 220 -32.47 -5.22 -14.07
C ARG A 220 -31.82 -3.88 -14.44
N PRO A 221 -30.51 -3.84 -14.71
CA PRO A 221 -29.51 -4.92 -14.60
C PRO A 221 -29.03 -5.10 -13.15
N VAL A 222 -28.71 -6.33 -12.75
CA VAL A 222 -28.12 -6.68 -11.45
C VAL A 222 -26.63 -6.33 -11.42
N ILE A 223 -25.95 -6.57 -12.55
CA ILE A 223 -24.49 -6.36 -12.70
C ILE A 223 -24.24 -5.02 -13.39
N PHE A 224 -23.42 -4.21 -12.76
CA PHE A 224 -22.87 -2.99 -13.33
C PHE A 224 -21.52 -3.29 -13.96
N LYS A 225 -21.32 -2.81 -15.18
CA LYS A 225 -20.08 -2.97 -15.97
C LYS A 225 -19.50 -1.61 -16.25
N GLN A 226 -18.20 -1.43 -15.99
CA GLN A 226 -17.51 -0.16 -16.21
C GLN A 226 -16.15 -0.38 -16.82
N LEU A 227 -15.81 0.39 -17.86
CA LEU A 227 -14.46 0.40 -18.42
C LEU A 227 -13.48 1.06 -17.46
N ARG A 228 -12.38 0.36 -17.20
CA ARG A 228 -11.27 0.78 -16.35
C ARG A 228 -9.96 0.57 -17.07
N ILE A 229 -8.92 1.33 -16.69
CA ILE A 229 -7.57 1.11 -17.21
C ILE A 229 -6.92 -0.06 -16.49
N GLY A 230 -6.42 -0.99 -17.29
CA GLY A 230 -5.68 -2.18 -16.86
C GLY A 230 -4.19 -2.10 -17.15
N LYS A 231 -3.55 -3.27 -17.24
CA LYS A 231 -2.13 -3.39 -17.54
C LYS A 231 -1.82 -2.81 -18.94
N ASP A 232 -0.65 -2.16 -19.03
CA ASP A 232 -0.13 -1.51 -20.25
C ASP A 232 -1.14 -0.52 -20.88
N ASN A 233 -1.86 0.22 -20.05
CA ASN A 233 -2.89 1.18 -20.42
C ASN A 233 -4.06 0.60 -21.23
N LYS A 234 -4.23 -0.73 -21.27
CA LYS A 234 -5.33 -1.38 -21.99
C LYS A 234 -6.60 -1.33 -21.17
N PRO A 235 -7.71 -0.79 -21.70
CA PRO A 235 -8.99 -0.79 -20.99
C PRO A 235 -9.55 -2.21 -20.87
N PHE A 236 -10.21 -2.50 -19.75
CA PHE A 236 -10.92 -3.75 -19.50
C PHE A 236 -12.28 -3.48 -18.84
N LEU A 237 -13.18 -4.46 -18.92
CA LEU A 237 -14.51 -4.38 -18.35
C LEU A 237 -14.51 -4.91 -16.91
N MET A 238 -14.67 -4.02 -15.93
CA MET A 238 -14.76 -4.36 -14.52
C MET A 238 -16.20 -4.64 -14.12
N TYR A 239 -16.43 -5.74 -13.40
CA TYR A 239 -17.76 -6.15 -12.93
C TYR A 239 -17.97 -5.77 -11.46
N LYS A 240 -19.17 -5.24 -11.17
CA LYS A 240 -19.66 -4.92 -9.81
C LYS A 240 -21.14 -5.22 -9.70
N PHE A 241 -21.66 -5.39 -8.50
CA PHE A 241 -23.10 -5.30 -8.28
C PHE A 241 -23.57 -3.86 -8.42
N ARG A 242 -24.77 -3.67 -8.98
CA ARG A 242 -25.38 -2.36 -9.05
C ARG A 242 -25.76 -1.89 -7.65
N SER A 243 -25.02 -0.94 -7.12
CA SER A 243 -25.22 -0.33 -5.80
C SER A 243 -25.72 1.12 -5.88
N MET A 244 -25.85 1.67 -7.10
CA MET A 244 -26.26 3.05 -7.37
C MET A 244 -27.29 3.11 -8.50
N LYS A 245 -28.09 4.18 -8.53
CA LYS A 245 -29.00 4.50 -9.65
C LYS A 245 -28.19 4.77 -10.92
N LYS A 246 -28.79 4.53 -12.10
CA LYS A 246 -28.15 4.79 -13.39
C LYS A 246 -27.68 6.25 -13.49
N GLU A 247 -26.51 6.43 -14.04
CA GLU A 247 -25.91 7.73 -14.32
C GLU A 247 -26.57 8.37 -15.54
N LYS A 248 -26.73 9.69 -15.52
CA LYS A 248 -26.97 10.44 -16.76
C LYS A 248 -25.67 10.41 -17.56
N PRO A 249 -25.70 10.18 -18.89
CA PRO A 249 -24.48 10.11 -19.69
C PRO A 249 -23.68 11.41 -19.55
N ASN A 250 -22.34 11.27 -19.43
CA ASN A 250 -21.31 12.31 -19.53
C ASN A 250 -20.84 13.06 -18.28
N GLN A 251 -20.99 12.55 -17.05
CA GLN A 251 -20.28 13.16 -15.90
C GLN A 251 -19.61 12.10 -15.04
N ALA A 252 -18.29 11.90 -15.22
CA ALA A 252 -17.49 11.20 -14.23
C ALA A 252 -17.29 12.11 -13.02
N LYS A 253 -17.89 11.75 -11.87
CA LYS A 253 -17.79 12.48 -10.60
C LYS A 253 -17.00 11.72 -9.56
N PHE A 254 -16.40 12.43 -8.62
CA PHE A 254 -15.78 11.79 -7.46
C PHE A 254 -16.86 11.13 -6.59
N ALA A 255 -16.53 10.02 -5.95
CA ALA A 255 -17.49 9.20 -5.19
C ALA A 255 -18.21 9.94 -4.04
N ASP A 256 -17.66 11.02 -3.53
CA ASP A 256 -18.25 11.83 -2.45
C ASP A 256 -19.42 12.71 -2.93
N GLU A 257 -19.52 13.01 -4.22
CA GLU A 257 -20.58 13.84 -4.81
C GLU A 257 -21.85 13.06 -5.15
N GLU A 258 -21.86 11.75 -4.91
CA GLU A 258 -22.90 10.83 -5.42
C GLU A 258 -23.72 10.14 -4.35
N LYS A 259 -23.71 10.62 -3.10
CA LYS A 259 -24.38 9.96 -1.96
C LYS A 259 -25.88 9.73 -2.16
N ASP A 260 -26.58 10.66 -2.83
CA ASP A 260 -28.02 10.59 -3.07
C ASP A 260 -28.44 9.55 -4.12
N ARG A 261 -27.46 9.01 -4.86
CA ARG A 261 -27.69 7.98 -5.87
C ARG A 261 -27.58 6.56 -5.35
N ILE A 262 -27.13 6.39 -4.10
CA ILE A 262 -26.91 5.06 -3.52
C ILE A 262 -28.25 4.35 -3.30
N LEU A 263 -28.42 3.16 -3.87
CA LEU A 263 -29.57 2.30 -3.66
C LEU A 263 -29.67 1.87 -2.17
N LYS A 264 -30.87 1.55 -1.70
CA LYS A 264 -31.05 1.04 -0.32
C LYS A 264 -30.17 -0.18 -0.05
N ILE A 265 -30.12 -1.13 -0.99
CA ILE A 265 -29.21 -2.29 -0.91
C ILE A 265 -27.75 -1.85 -0.98
N GLY A 266 -27.43 -0.81 -1.76
CA GLY A 266 -26.08 -0.25 -1.85
C GLY A 266 -25.55 0.25 -0.51
N LYS A 267 -26.40 0.87 0.31
CA LYS A 267 -26.03 1.31 1.67
C LYS A 267 -25.58 0.14 2.56
N LEU A 268 -26.12 -1.06 2.33
CA LEU A 268 -25.78 -2.27 3.08
C LEU A 268 -24.50 -2.94 2.55
N ILE A 269 -24.37 -3.09 1.21
CA ILE A 269 -23.29 -3.92 0.63
C ILE A 269 -21.97 -3.18 0.45
N ARG A 270 -21.98 -1.83 0.24
CA ARG A 270 -20.75 -1.03 0.02
C ARG A 270 -19.82 -0.96 1.22
N PRO A 271 -20.29 -0.78 2.48
CA PRO A 271 -19.40 -0.78 3.65
C PRO A 271 -18.60 -2.06 3.82
N PHE A 272 -19.12 -3.19 3.34
CA PHE A 272 -18.45 -4.49 3.37
C PHE A 272 -17.79 -4.86 2.04
N ARG A 273 -17.80 -3.95 1.06
CA ARG A 273 -17.28 -4.15 -0.30
C ARG A 273 -17.85 -5.37 -1.02
N ILE A 274 -19.06 -5.83 -0.63
CA ILE A 274 -19.75 -6.96 -1.28
C ILE A 274 -20.10 -6.62 -2.73
N ASP A 275 -20.34 -5.35 -3.03
CA ASP A 275 -20.56 -4.87 -4.40
C ASP A 275 -19.38 -5.12 -5.34
N GLU A 276 -18.17 -5.24 -4.79
CA GLU A 276 -16.94 -5.51 -5.55
C GLU A 276 -16.63 -7.02 -5.71
N SER A 277 -17.40 -7.92 -5.08
CA SER A 277 -17.12 -9.37 -5.10
C SER A 277 -17.13 -9.99 -6.51
N LEU A 278 -17.88 -9.43 -7.46
CA LEU A 278 -17.84 -9.87 -8.86
C LEU A 278 -16.48 -9.66 -9.54
N GLN A 279 -15.57 -8.86 -8.95
CA GLN A 279 -14.22 -8.70 -9.47
C GLN A 279 -13.37 -9.97 -9.34
N PHE A 280 -13.76 -10.96 -8.52
CA PHE A 280 -13.14 -12.28 -8.54
C PHE A 280 -13.22 -12.92 -9.93
N VAL A 281 -14.26 -12.67 -10.70
CA VAL A 281 -14.37 -13.09 -12.09
C VAL A 281 -13.31 -12.41 -12.97
N ASN A 282 -13.05 -11.11 -12.79
CA ASN A 282 -11.98 -10.41 -13.52
C ASN A 282 -10.59 -10.95 -13.15
N ILE A 283 -10.38 -11.35 -11.89
CA ILE A 283 -9.12 -11.97 -11.46
C ILE A 283 -8.92 -13.32 -12.10
N ILE A 284 -9.96 -14.18 -12.10
CA ILE A 284 -9.91 -15.51 -12.73
C ILE A 284 -9.67 -15.40 -14.25
N LYS A 285 -10.34 -14.48 -14.94
CA LYS A 285 -10.11 -14.16 -16.36
C LYS A 285 -8.70 -13.65 -16.64
N GLY A 286 -8.08 -12.95 -15.69
CA GLY A 286 -6.75 -12.40 -15.83
C GLY A 286 -6.69 -10.92 -16.21
N ASP A 287 -7.82 -10.22 -16.25
CA ASP A 287 -7.89 -8.76 -16.42
C ASP A 287 -7.33 -8.04 -15.19
N MET A 288 -7.53 -8.64 -14.01
CA MET A 288 -7.08 -8.15 -12.71
C MET A 288 -6.18 -9.16 -11.99
N SER A 289 -5.51 -8.70 -10.97
CA SER A 289 -4.82 -9.48 -9.94
C SER A 289 -5.54 -9.31 -8.60
N ILE A 290 -5.28 -10.20 -7.63
CA ILE A 290 -5.77 -9.98 -6.27
C ILE A 290 -5.14 -8.71 -5.66
N VAL A 291 -3.82 -8.51 -5.89
CA VAL A 291 -3.06 -7.36 -5.41
C VAL A 291 -2.49 -6.57 -6.57
N GLY A 292 -2.69 -5.26 -6.56
CA GLY A 292 -2.17 -4.32 -7.55
C GLY A 292 -2.70 -2.89 -7.33
N PRO A 293 -2.27 -1.91 -8.11
CA PRO A 293 -2.86 -0.58 -8.13
C PRO A 293 -4.37 -0.65 -8.42
N ARG A 294 -5.17 0.16 -7.72
CA ARG A 294 -6.62 0.20 -7.96
C ARG A 294 -6.92 0.73 -9.37
N PRO A 295 -7.75 0.04 -10.18
CA PRO A 295 -8.05 0.48 -11.54
C PRO A 295 -8.90 1.76 -11.53
N GLU A 296 -8.44 2.79 -12.24
CA GLU A 296 -9.15 4.05 -12.38
C GLU A 296 -10.07 4.05 -13.61
N GLN A 297 -11.10 4.92 -13.59
CA GLN A 297 -11.97 5.15 -14.76
C GLN A 297 -11.15 5.74 -15.91
N VAL A 298 -11.48 5.37 -17.14
CA VAL A 298 -10.74 5.80 -18.33
C VAL A 298 -10.58 7.33 -18.41
N PRO A 299 -11.64 8.16 -18.19
CA PRO A 299 -11.50 9.62 -18.24
C PRO A 299 -10.52 10.16 -17.19
N PHE A 300 -10.63 9.69 -15.94
CA PHE A 300 -9.73 10.13 -14.87
C PHE A 300 -8.29 9.69 -15.11
N ALA A 301 -8.09 8.44 -15.55
CA ALA A 301 -6.73 7.95 -15.82
C ALA A 301 -6.04 8.75 -16.92
N ARG A 302 -6.76 9.13 -17.97
CA ARG A 302 -6.23 9.96 -19.05
C ARG A 302 -5.91 11.39 -18.60
N ASP A 303 -6.78 11.99 -17.78
CA ASP A 303 -6.55 13.30 -17.21
C ASP A 303 -5.33 13.31 -16.27
N PHE A 304 -5.21 12.29 -15.42
CA PHE A 304 -4.07 12.16 -14.52
C PHE A 304 -2.76 11.87 -15.27
N GLU A 305 -2.79 11.12 -16.37
CA GLU A 305 -1.61 10.86 -17.19
C GLU A 305 -1.07 12.13 -17.84
N GLN A 306 -1.95 13.08 -18.19
CA GLN A 306 -1.54 14.39 -18.71
C GLN A 306 -1.00 15.33 -17.63
N LYS A 307 -1.52 15.25 -16.39
CA LYS A 307 -1.23 16.20 -15.31
C LYS A 307 -0.14 15.74 -14.34
N ILE A 308 0.10 14.41 -14.26
CA ILE A 308 1.00 13.83 -13.26
C ILE A 308 2.13 13.09 -13.97
N PRO A 309 3.38 13.50 -13.81
CA PRO A 309 4.52 12.77 -14.33
C PRO A 309 4.55 11.32 -13.82
N PHE A 310 5.03 10.39 -14.64
CA PHE A 310 5.20 8.98 -14.28
C PHE A 310 3.90 8.22 -13.94
N TYR A 311 2.72 8.83 -14.15
CA TYR A 311 1.45 8.20 -13.80
C TYR A 311 1.24 6.84 -14.47
N SER A 312 1.63 6.70 -15.75
CA SER A 312 1.47 5.48 -16.53
C SER A 312 2.29 4.28 -16.01
N TYR A 313 3.34 4.52 -15.23
CA TYR A 313 4.14 3.41 -14.66
C TYR A 313 3.37 2.53 -13.69
N ARG A 314 2.30 3.04 -13.06
CA ARG A 314 1.42 2.20 -12.25
C ARG A 314 0.67 1.14 -13.06
N HIS A 315 0.51 1.35 -14.36
CA HIS A 315 -0.14 0.44 -15.28
C HIS A 315 0.81 -0.64 -15.87
N LYS A 316 2.09 -0.64 -15.51
CA LYS A 316 3.03 -1.72 -15.91
C LYS A 316 2.72 -3.07 -15.25
N VAL A 317 1.87 -3.08 -14.22
CA VAL A 317 1.35 -4.27 -13.56
C VAL A 317 -0.17 -4.34 -13.67
N LYS A 318 -0.74 -5.54 -13.51
CA LYS A 318 -2.21 -5.70 -13.49
C LYS A 318 -2.82 -4.94 -12.32
N PRO A 319 -3.98 -4.29 -12.51
CA PRO A 319 -4.71 -3.68 -11.42
C PRO A 319 -5.17 -4.73 -10.41
N GLY A 320 -5.34 -4.30 -9.15
CA GLY A 320 -5.72 -5.17 -8.05
C GLY A 320 -7.12 -4.91 -7.49
N LEU A 321 -7.72 -5.94 -6.90
CA LEU A 321 -8.89 -5.80 -6.03
C LEU A 321 -8.50 -5.03 -4.76
N THR A 322 -7.31 -5.34 -4.23
CA THR A 322 -6.63 -4.59 -3.18
C THR A 322 -5.24 -4.16 -3.62
N GLY A 323 -4.60 -3.23 -2.89
CA GLY A 323 -3.28 -2.74 -3.26
C GLY A 323 -2.58 -2.00 -2.13
N TRP A 324 -1.27 -1.81 -2.29
CA TRP A 324 -0.44 -1.15 -1.28
C TRP A 324 -0.93 0.27 -0.96
N ALA A 325 -1.22 1.07 -1.99
CA ALA A 325 -1.78 2.40 -1.80
C ALA A 325 -3.13 2.39 -1.05
N GLN A 326 -4.00 1.40 -1.28
CA GLN A 326 -5.29 1.30 -0.61
C GLN A 326 -5.16 1.03 0.89
N ILE A 327 -4.07 0.38 1.32
CA ILE A 327 -3.79 0.06 2.72
C ILE A 327 -3.07 1.22 3.41
N MET A 328 -2.09 1.83 2.73
CA MET A 328 -1.23 2.85 3.32
C MET A 328 -1.86 4.24 3.28
N TYR A 329 -2.76 4.51 2.33
CA TYR A 329 -3.34 5.84 2.11
C TYR A 329 -4.84 5.73 1.81
N LYS A 330 -5.67 6.33 2.67
CA LYS A 330 -7.10 6.00 2.70
C LYS A 330 -7.94 6.66 1.59
N TYR A 331 -7.70 7.92 1.27
CA TYR A 331 -8.55 8.68 0.33
C TYR A 331 -7.75 9.61 -0.57
N SER A 332 -8.31 9.90 -1.75
CA SER A 332 -7.80 10.91 -2.67
C SER A 332 -8.98 11.68 -3.24
N SER A 333 -9.12 12.93 -2.84
CA SER A 333 -10.16 13.87 -3.27
C SER A 333 -9.60 15.03 -4.12
N ASN A 334 -8.29 15.24 -4.09
CA ASN A 334 -7.60 16.27 -4.85
C ASN A 334 -6.35 15.72 -5.55
N LEU A 335 -5.75 16.54 -6.42
CA LEU A 335 -4.61 16.13 -7.25
C LEU A 335 -3.37 15.75 -6.44
N GLU A 336 -3.09 16.46 -5.33
CA GLU A 336 -1.94 16.17 -4.46
C GLU A 336 -2.09 14.82 -3.74
N GLU A 337 -3.31 14.49 -3.34
CA GLU A 337 -3.61 13.18 -2.77
C GLU A 337 -3.49 12.06 -3.81
N VAL A 338 -3.84 12.33 -5.08
CA VAL A 338 -3.60 11.39 -6.18
C VAL A 338 -2.11 11.16 -6.41
N LYS A 339 -1.27 12.21 -6.36
CA LYS A 339 0.20 12.10 -6.43
C LYS A 339 0.75 11.26 -5.26
N THR A 340 0.26 11.51 -4.05
CA THR A 340 0.65 10.73 -2.87
C THR A 340 0.26 9.27 -3.01
N LYS A 341 -0.95 8.97 -3.46
CA LYS A 341 -1.41 7.60 -3.74
C LYS A 341 -0.56 6.94 -4.82
N LEU A 342 -0.23 7.68 -5.88
CA LEU A 342 0.65 7.20 -6.94
C LEU A 342 2.02 6.79 -6.39
N SER A 343 2.59 7.55 -5.46
CA SER A 343 3.89 7.23 -4.85
C SER A 343 3.91 5.85 -4.17
N TYR A 344 2.80 5.43 -3.55
CA TYR A 344 2.64 4.08 -3.01
C TYR A 344 2.42 3.03 -4.11
N ASP A 345 1.65 3.35 -5.16
CA ASP A 345 1.47 2.45 -6.30
C ASP A 345 2.80 2.18 -7.03
N LEU A 346 3.65 3.20 -7.19
CA LEU A 346 4.97 3.07 -7.80
C LEU A 346 5.93 2.27 -6.93
N TYR A 347 5.90 2.46 -5.60
CA TYR A 347 6.65 1.61 -4.68
C TYR A 347 6.26 0.14 -4.83
N TYR A 348 4.97 -0.16 -4.88
CA TYR A 348 4.50 -1.52 -5.12
C TYR A 348 4.95 -2.04 -6.49
N THR A 349 4.82 -1.24 -7.53
CA THR A 349 5.21 -1.63 -8.90
C THR A 349 6.68 -2.03 -8.98
N LYS A 350 7.57 -1.33 -8.26
CA LYS A 350 9.00 -1.63 -8.18
C LYS A 350 9.30 -2.82 -7.25
N ASN A 351 8.78 -2.79 -6.02
CA ASN A 351 9.22 -3.65 -4.92
C ASN A 351 8.31 -4.86 -4.67
N ARG A 352 7.39 -5.19 -5.59
CA ARG A 352 6.43 -6.28 -5.43
C ARG A 352 7.11 -7.64 -5.29
N THR A 353 6.74 -8.36 -4.25
CA THR A 353 7.14 -9.75 -3.98
C THR A 353 5.91 -10.57 -3.61
N ILE A 354 6.01 -11.89 -3.63
CA ILE A 354 4.93 -12.78 -3.18
C ILE A 354 4.59 -12.51 -1.70
N PHE A 355 5.60 -12.28 -0.86
CA PHE A 355 5.41 -11.97 0.56
C PHE A 355 4.69 -10.63 0.76
N MET A 356 5.02 -9.62 -0.04
CA MET A 356 4.31 -8.34 -0.02
C MET A 356 2.85 -8.51 -0.43
N ASN A 357 2.55 -9.34 -1.43
CA ASN A 357 1.18 -9.63 -1.84
C ASN A 357 0.39 -10.32 -0.73
N ILE A 358 0.97 -11.35 -0.09
CA ILE A 358 0.34 -12.04 1.06
C ILE A 358 0.09 -11.05 2.20
N ARG A 359 1.07 -10.20 2.53
CA ARG A 359 0.92 -9.14 3.53
C ARG A 359 -0.24 -8.21 3.22
N ILE A 360 -0.36 -7.73 1.97
CA ILE A 360 -1.43 -6.85 1.53
C ILE A 360 -2.80 -7.53 1.64
N ILE A 361 -2.92 -8.80 1.26
CA ILE A 361 -4.16 -9.57 1.39
C ILE A 361 -4.59 -9.64 2.86
N LEU A 362 -3.69 -10.00 3.77
CA LEU A 362 -3.98 -10.11 5.19
C LEU A 362 -4.39 -8.76 5.81
N GLN A 363 -3.70 -7.68 5.45
CA GLN A 363 -4.05 -6.32 5.88
C GLN A 363 -5.39 -5.84 5.31
N THR A 364 -5.76 -6.31 4.11
CA THR A 364 -7.08 -6.02 3.53
C THR A 364 -8.19 -6.69 4.31
N ILE A 365 -7.99 -7.95 4.72
CA ILE A 365 -8.93 -8.68 5.58
C ILE A 365 -9.13 -7.89 6.88
N GLU A 366 -8.04 -7.45 7.53
CA GLU A 366 -8.11 -6.59 8.72
C GLU A 366 -8.92 -5.31 8.46
N ALA A 367 -8.61 -4.59 7.39
CA ALA A 367 -9.28 -3.33 7.06
C ALA A 367 -10.79 -3.48 6.82
N VAL A 368 -11.23 -4.60 6.22
CA VAL A 368 -12.64 -4.92 5.99
C VAL A 368 -13.35 -5.20 7.31
N PHE A 369 -12.76 -6.01 8.19
CA PHE A 369 -13.37 -6.32 9.51
C PHE A 369 -13.53 -5.07 10.38
N TRP A 370 -12.58 -4.15 10.37
CA TRP A 370 -12.63 -2.92 11.16
C TRP A 370 -13.36 -1.77 10.46
N LYS A 371 -13.97 -2.00 9.29
CA LYS A 371 -14.59 -0.96 8.46
C LYS A 371 -13.66 0.25 8.21
N ARG A 372 -12.35 0.06 8.29
CA ARG A 372 -11.36 1.09 8.01
C ARG A 372 -11.34 1.31 6.50
N GLY A 373 -11.92 2.41 6.04
CA GLY A 373 -11.96 2.78 4.63
C GLY A 373 -13.32 2.62 3.94
N ALA A 374 -14.39 2.34 4.69
CA ALA A 374 -15.76 2.49 4.21
C ALA A 374 -16.29 3.86 4.61
N LYS A 375 -16.58 4.73 3.62
CA LYS A 375 -17.46 5.91 3.76
C LYS A 375 -18.82 5.58 3.22
#